data_d9eee321f817b05d6d78f4a6bddddd2f
#
_entry.id   d9eee321f817b05d6d78f4a6bddddd2f
#
_cell.length_a   1.000
_cell.length_b   1.000
_cell.length_c   1.000
_cell.angle_alpha   90.00
_cell.angle_beta   90.00
_cell.angle_gamma   90.00
#
_symmetry.space_group_name_H-M   'P 1'
#
loop_
_entity.id
_entity.type
_entity.pdbx_description
1 polymer ?
#
loop_
_entity_poly.entity_id
_entity_poly.type
_entity_poly.pdbx_seq_one_letter_code
_entity_poly.pdbx_strand_id
1 'polypeptide(L)'
;MSAIDKFQNDAKHISSTLNVSGRFSFQEEAMKLVVGDIVQKLKIKPTDELLDIGCNCGDLTIPLSFFCKNVTGIDGKSTIERMENRIQGISNITTISGNFMTINVEKKYDCILAYSVLMYLESYQEKLRFVLKAAECLKPGGRLLVGDVVNSSRKNRFKSTNIGRKIDLEYNQKMNCLTEEDKKSHAYSKEMDGLWILDDEYLMKLLLEVRNNGYESYLLPQKHELPFGYTRDDILICAWD
;
A
#
# COMPACT_ATOMS: atom_id res chain seq x y z
N MET A 1 -0.10 -9.87 18.20
CA MET A 1 0.24 -8.45 17.92
C MET A 1 -0.51 -8.07 16.65
N SER A 2 -1.25 -6.96 16.63
CA SER A 2 -1.91 -6.51 15.40
C SER A 2 -0.86 -6.00 14.38
N ALA A 3 -1.23 -5.93 13.10
CA ALA A 3 -0.33 -5.36 12.09
C ALA A 3 0.05 -3.90 12.41
N ILE A 4 -0.90 -3.13 12.92
CA ILE A 4 -0.66 -1.75 13.35
C ILE A 4 0.39 -1.71 14.45
N ASP A 5 0.27 -2.56 15.49
CA ASP A 5 1.25 -2.60 16.59
C ASP A 5 2.65 -2.97 16.10
N LYS A 6 2.75 -3.89 15.11
CA LYS A 6 4.02 -4.25 14.49
C LYS A 6 4.69 -3.04 13.86
N PHE A 7 3.98 -2.33 12.96
CA PHE A 7 4.56 -1.16 12.28
C PHE A 7 4.92 -0.04 13.26
N GLN A 8 4.12 0.16 14.31
CA GLN A 8 4.44 1.12 15.37
C GLN A 8 5.69 0.73 16.15
N ASN A 9 5.89 -0.57 16.41
CA ASN A 9 7.10 -1.08 17.07
C ASN A 9 8.33 -0.96 16.16
N ASP A 10 8.20 -1.35 14.90
CA ASP A 10 9.27 -1.25 13.91
C ASP A 10 9.74 0.20 13.73
N ALA A 11 8.80 1.14 13.67
CA ALA A 11 9.12 2.57 13.59
C ALA A 11 9.93 3.09 14.78
N LYS A 12 9.88 2.44 15.94
CA LYS A 12 10.68 2.82 17.12
C LYS A 12 12.08 2.20 17.11
N HIS A 13 12.27 1.04 16.49
CA HIS A 13 13.47 0.22 16.68
C HIS A 13 14.27 -0.05 15.41
N ILE A 14 13.71 0.20 14.22
CA ILE A 14 14.37 -0.01 12.93
C ILE A 14 14.75 1.34 12.33
N SER A 15 16.00 1.52 11.93
CA SER A 15 16.50 2.81 11.39
C SER A 15 15.97 3.07 9.98
N SER A 16 16.01 2.05 9.12
CA SER A 16 15.60 2.14 7.72
C SER A 16 14.07 2.25 7.59
N THR A 17 13.57 3.33 6.99
CA THR A 17 12.13 3.49 6.69
C THR A 17 11.65 2.46 5.68
N LEU A 18 12.52 2.06 4.75
CA LEU A 18 12.26 0.97 3.81
C LEU A 18 11.92 -0.34 4.54
N ASN A 19 12.69 -0.71 5.56
CA ASN A 19 12.43 -1.90 6.36
C ASN A 19 11.18 -1.74 7.24
N VAL A 20 10.92 -0.54 7.78
CA VAL A 20 9.68 -0.25 8.50
C VAL A 20 8.46 -0.45 7.59
N SER A 21 8.56 -0.14 6.29
CA SER A 21 7.46 -0.37 5.33
C SER A 21 7.32 -1.85 4.90
N GLY A 22 8.10 -2.77 5.49
CA GLY A 22 8.08 -4.20 5.15
C GLY A 22 8.79 -4.54 3.85
N ARG A 23 9.72 -3.70 3.40
CA ARG A 23 10.57 -3.93 2.23
C ARG A 23 11.98 -4.30 2.66
N PHE A 24 12.68 -5.04 1.80
CA PHE A 24 14.07 -5.42 2.01
C PHE A 24 15.01 -4.50 1.23
N SER A 25 16.24 -4.36 1.71
CA SER A 25 17.26 -3.51 1.09
C SER A 25 17.49 -3.82 -0.40
N PHE A 26 17.43 -5.10 -0.81
CA PHE A 26 17.55 -5.48 -2.22
C PHE A 26 16.37 -5.06 -3.11
N GLN A 27 15.29 -4.54 -2.53
CA GLN A 27 14.13 -4.01 -3.28
C GLN A 27 14.19 -2.49 -3.50
N GLU A 28 15.18 -1.80 -2.94
CA GLU A 28 15.29 -0.34 -2.96
C GLU A 28 15.20 0.25 -4.37
N GLU A 29 15.90 -0.33 -5.34
CA GLU A 29 15.87 0.14 -6.73
C GLU A 29 14.48 -0.02 -7.36
N ALA A 30 13.79 -1.12 -7.07
CA ALA A 30 12.44 -1.34 -7.55
C ALA A 30 11.41 -0.38 -6.89
N MET A 31 11.65 0.01 -5.63
CA MET A 31 10.79 0.98 -4.93
C MET A 31 10.81 2.37 -5.60
N LYS A 32 11.88 2.77 -6.23
CA LYS A 32 11.98 4.05 -6.97
C LYS A 32 10.96 4.14 -8.11
N LEU A 33 10.51 3.00 -8.65
CA LEU A 33 9.55 2.94 -9.75
C LEU A 33 8.10 3.03 -9.28
N VAL A 34 7.83 2.76 -7.99
CA VAL A 34 6.47 2.67 -7.44
C VAL A 34 5.73 4.00 -7.57
N VAL A 35 6.38 5.11 -7.26
CA VAL A 35 5.78 6.46 -7.33
C VAL A 35 5.28 6.77 -8.73
N GLY A 36 6.11 6.53 -9.75
CA GLY A 36 5.72 6.75 -11.15
C GLY A 36 4.54 5.87 -11.60
N ASP A 37 4.46 4.64 -11.12
CA ASP A 37 3.34 3.74 -11.39
C ASP A 37 2.04 4.23 -10.74
N ILE A 38 2.11 4.67 -9.47
CA ILE A 38 0.97 5.26 -8.74
C ILE A 38 0.46 6.53 -9.46
N VAL A 39 1.36 7.47 -9.79
CA VAL A 39 1.02 8.71 -10.50
C VAL A 39 0.28 8.42 -11.80
N GLN A 40 0.74 7.43 -12.55
CA GLN A 40 0.13 7.02 -13.82
C GLN A 40 -1.25 6.38 -13.63
N LYS A 41 -1.41 5.46 -12.65
CA LYS A 41 -2.67 4.75 -12.38
C LYS A 41 -3.75 5.68 -11.81
N LEU A 42 -3.38 6.51 -10.85
CA LEU A 42 -4.27 7.53 -10.27
C LEU A 42 -4.45 8.75 -11.19
N LYS A 43 -3.63 8.89 -12.25
CA LYS A 43 -3.62 10.08 -13.13
C LYS A 43 -3.54 11.37 -12.32
N ILE A 44 -2.63 11.43 -11.36
CA ILE A 44 -2.48 12.56 -10.42
C ILE A 44 -2.17 13.84 -11.18
N LYS A 45 -2.83 14.92 -10.81
CA LYS A 45 -2.66 16.26 -11.38
C LYS A 45 -2.10 17.23 -10.32
N PRO A 46 -1.38 18.30 -10.72
CA PRO A 46 -0.86 19.32 -9.79
C PRO A 46 -1.94 20.04 -8.95
N THR A 47 -3.21 19.94 -9.37
CA THR A 47 -4.35 20.53 -8.65
C THR A 47 -5.01 19.59 -7.65
N ASP A 48 -4.65 18.30 -7.64
CA ASP A 48 -5.34 17.28 -6.88
C ASP A 48 -4.99 17.34 -5.39
N GLU A 49 -5.98 17.03 -4.57
CA GLU A 49 -5.85 16.73 -3.14
C GLU A 49 -5.73 15.20 -3.00
N LEU A 50 -4.64 14.72 -2.42
CA LEU A 50 -4.36 13.29 -2.26
C LEU A 50 -4.47 12.86 -0.80
N LEU A 51 -5.07 11.71 -0.55
CA LEU A 51 -5.06 11.01 0.74
C LEU A 51 -4.22 9.74 0.62
N ASP A 52 -3.24 9.56 1.52
CA ASP A 52 -2.43 8.34 1.62
C ASP A 52 -2.76 7.62 2.92
N ILE A 53 -3.48 6.50 2.81
CA ILE A 53 -3.94 5.69 3.95
C ILE A 53 -2.93 4.58 4.22
N GLY A 54 -2.35 4.58 5.42
CA GLY A 54 -1.22 3.70 5.75
C GLY A 54 0.09 4.25 5.19
N CYS A 55 0.29 5.57 5.33
CA CYS A 55 1.43 6.30 4.75
C CYS A 55 2.80 5.93 5.36
N ASN A 56 2.81 5.17 6.44
CA ASN A 56 4.01 4.77 7.17
C ASN A 56 4.93 5.96 7.49
N CYS A 57 6.23 5.86 7.28
CA CYS A 57 7.20 6.95 7.47
C CYS A 57 7.27 7.92 6.27
N GLY A 58 6.33 7.86 5.33
CA GLY A 58 6.21 8.79 4.20
C GLY A 58 7.04 8.46 2.97
N ASP A 59 7.48 7.21 2.79
CA ASP A 59 8.33 6.83 1.65
C ASP A 59 7.63 6.97 0.29
N LEU A 60 6.29 6.89 0.24
CA LEU A 60 5.49 7.22 -0.93
C LEU A 60 4.87 8.62 -0.85
N THR A 61 4.40 9.03 0.32
CA THR A 61 3.74 10.32 0.54
C THR A 61 4.64 11.50 0.16
N ILE A 62 5.92 11.48 0.59
CA ILE A 62 6.86 12.56 0.34
C ILE A 62 7.09 12.77 -1.17
N PRO A 63 7.50 11.76 -1.95
CA PRO A 63 7.67 11.97 -3.38
C PRO A 63 6.35 12.25 -4.11
N LEU A 64 5.21 11.71 -3.67
CA LEU A 64 3.90 12.03 -4.28
C LEU A 64 3.49 13.49 -4.08
N SER A 65 3.95 14.16 -3.02
CA SER A 65 3.65 15.58 -2.76
C SER A 65 4.16 16.52 -3.86
N PHE A 66 5.14 16.09 -4.66
CA PHE A 66 5.66 16.88 -5.78
C PHE A 66 4.75 16.82 -7.03
N PHE A 67 3.75 15.91 -7.06
CA PHE A 67 2.86 15.72 -8.21
C PHE A 67 1.45 16.25 -8.02
N CYS A 68 1.10 16.70 -6.80
CA CYS A 68 -0.25 17.14 -6.45
C CYS A 68 -0.22 18.43 -5.63
N LYS A 69 -1.39 19.02 -5.40
CA LYS A 69 -1.53 20.26 -4.63
C LYS A 69 -1.20 20.05 -3.17
N ASN A 70 -1.82 19.05 -2.54
CA ASN A 70 -1.61 18.69 -1.14
C ASN A 70 -1.74 17.17 -0.96
N VAL A 71 -1.00 16.64 0.03
CA VAL A 71 -1.14 15.25 0.49
C VAL A 71 -1.53 15.24 1.97
N THR A 72 -2.49 14.40 2.32
CA THR A 72 -2.79 14.05 3.71
C THR A 72 -2.36 12.60 3.95
N GLY A 73 -1.43 12.36 4.86
CA GLY A 73 -1.01 11.02 5.25
C GLY A 73 -1.68 10.58 6.56
N ILE A 74 -2.20 9.36 6.61
CA ILE A 74 -2.80 8.78 7.81
C ILE A 74 -2.05 7.50 8.18
N ASP A 75 -1.56 7.41 9.42
CA ASP A 75 -0.95 6.20 9.98
C ASP A 75 -0.91 6.27 11.52
N GLY A 76 -0.38 5.26 12.16
CA GLY A 76 -0.20 5.24 13.60
C GLY A 76 0.84 6.25 14.10
N LYS A 77 0.85 6.48 15.42
CA LYS A 77 1.61 7.56 16.05
C LYS A 77 3.10 7.52 15.74
N SER A 78 3.76 6.38 15.92
CA SER A 78 5.23 6.29 15.82
C SER A 78 5.74 6.45 14.38
N THR A 79 4.98 5.98 13.39
CA THR A 79 5.28 6.17 11.97
C THR A 79 5.08 7.63 11.57
N ILE A 80 4.01 8.27 12.04
CA ILE A 80 3.74 9.70 11.80
C ILE A 80 4.81 10.58 12.41
N GLU A 81 5.21 10.37 13.66
CA GLU A 81 6.31 11.13 14.32
C GLU A 81 7.61 11.05 13.49
N ARG A 82 7.92 9.88 12.92
CA ARG A 82 9.08 9.76 12.02
C ARG A 82 8.88 10.50 10.70
N MET A 83 7.70 10.44 10.12
CA MET A 83 7.38 11.17 8.90
C MET A 83 7.49 12.68 9.12
N GLU A 84 6.96 13.21 10.23
CA GLU A 84 7.02 14.64 10.58
C GLU A 84 8.45 15.17 10.67
N ASN A 85 9.40 14.37 11.16
CA ASN A 85 10.82 14.73 11.16
C ASN A 85 11.41 14.81 9.73
N ARG A 86 10.85 14.06 8.77
CA ARG A 86 11.33 14.03 7.37
C ARG A 86 10.74 15.12 6.49
N ILE A 87 9.55 15.63 6.84
CA ILE A 87 8.82 16.62 6.03
C ILE A 87 9.07 18.07 6.45
N GLN A 88 10.03 18.31 7.36
CA GLN A 88 10.39 19.67 7.76
C GLN A 88 10.74 20.52 6.53
N GLY A 89 10.00 21.64 6.37
CA GLY A 89 10.14 22.52 5.20
C GLY A 89 9.30 22.13 3.97
N ILE A 90 8.52 21.05 4.02
CA ILE A 90 7.56 20.69 2.98
C ILE A 90 6.18 21.15 3.43
N SER A 91 5.62 22.17 2.78
CA SER A 91 4.40 22.86 3.23
C SER A 91 3.09 22.23 2.78
N ASN A 92 3.13 21.31 1.82
CA ASN A 92 1.93 20.73 1.21
C ASN A 92 1.65 19.28 1.70
N ILE A 93 2.25 18.88 2.82
CA ILE A 93 1.96 17.59 3.47
C ILE A 93 1.33 17.85 4.84
N THR A 94 0.21 17.18 5.09
CA THR A 94 -0.47 17.16 6.39
C THR A 94 -0.51 15.72 6.91
N THR A 95 -0.32 15.53 8.21
CA THR A 95 -0.33 14.21 8.85
C THR A 95 -1.51 14.07 9.80
N ILE A 96 -2.08 12.89 9.89
CA ILE A 96 -3.11 12.52 10.86
C ILE A 96 -2.67 11.21 11.54
N SER A 97 -2.45 11.29 12.84
CA SER A 97 -2.11 10.11 13.65
C SER A 97 -3.38 9.36 14.08
N GLY A 98 -3.52 8.11 13.68
CA GLY A 98 -4.65 7.28 14.11
C GLY A 98 -4.93 6.09 13.18
N ASN A 99 -5.88 5.27 13.60
CA ASN A 99 -6.37 4.16 12.76
C ASN A 99 -7.46 4.69 11.82
N PHE A 100 -7.23 4.58 10.51
CA PHE A 100 -8.18 5.01 9.49
C PHE A 100 -9.60 4.45 9.70
N MET A 101 -9.72 3.23 10.21
CA MET A 101 -11.03 2.62 10.44
C MET A 101 -11.87 3.31 11.53
N THR A 102 -11.22 4.00 12.47
CA THR A 102 -11.89 4.62 13.63
C THR A 102 -11.96 6.15 13.56
N ILE A 103 -11.07 6.80 12.80
CA ILE A 103 -11.08 8.26 12.65
C ILE A 103 -12.17 8.71 11.68
N ASN A 104 -12.72 9.91 11.90
CA ASN A 104 -13.61 10.57 10.96
C ASN A 104 -12.81 11.42 9.97
N VAL A 105 -12.94 11.15 8.67
CA VAL A 105 -12.31 11.90 7.58
C VAL A 105 -13.41 12.65 6.82
N GLU A 106 -13.64 13.90 7.19
CA GLU A 106 -14.71 14.72 6.59
C GLU A 106 -14.35 15.27 5.20
N LYS A 107 -13.04 15.52 4.99
CA LYS A 107 -12.52 16.03 3.73
C LYS A 107 -12.66 14.98 2.61
N LYS A 108 -12.96 15.44 1.40
CA LYS A 108 -13.00 14.64 0.17
C LYS A 108 -11.74 14.90 -0.67
N TYR A 109 -11.31 13.88 -1.40
CA TYR A 109 -10.05 13.86 -2.13
C TYR A 109 -10.26 13.52 -3.60
N ASP A 110 -9.41 14.08 -4.47
CA ASP A 110 -9.38 13.75 -5.89
C ASP A 110 -8.73 12.39 -6.13
N CYS A 111 -7.68 12.10 -5.35
CA CYS A 111 -6.96 10.84 -5.38
C CYS A 111 -6.79 10.27 -3.98
N ILE A 112 -6.96 8.96 -3.85
CA ILE A 112 -6.70 8.22 -2.61
C ILE A 112 -5.77 7.05 -2.91
N LEU A 113 -4.78 6.85 -2.04
CA LEU A 113 -3.85 5.74 -2.07
C LEU A 113 -4.00 4.90 -0.80
N ALA A 114 -3.99 3.58 -0.93
CA ALA A 114 -3.78 2.63 0.15
C ALA A 114 -2.83 1.54 -0.36
N TYR A 115 -1.52 1.74 -0.20
CA TYR A 115 -0.49 0.88 -0.80
C TYR A 115 0.08 -0.10 0.22
N SER A 116 0.03 -1.40 -0.07
CA SER A 116 0.44 -2.47 0.85
C SER A 116 -0.32 -2.50 2.19
N VAL A 117 -1.58 -2.10 2.22
CA VAL A 117 -2.39 -2.03 3.46
C VAL A 117 -3.39 -3.17 3.56
N LEU A 118 -4.08 -3.50 2.46
CA LEU A 118 -5.24 -4.40 2.48
C LEU A 118 -4.94 -5.78 3.06
N MET A 119 -3.72 -6.30 2.87
CA MET A 119 -3.32 -7.62 3.35
C MET A 119 -3.27 -7.73 4.88
N TYR A 120 -3.17 -6.60 5.59
CA TYR A 120 -3.05 -6.58 7.05
C TYR A 120 -4.38 -6.52 7.79
N LEU A 121 -5.49 -6.44 7.07
CA LEU A 121 -6.83 -6.53 7.64
C LEU A 121 -7.23 -8.02 7.76
N GLU A 122 -7.91 -8.39 8.85
CA GLU A 122 -8.05 -9.79 9.22
C GLU A 122 -9.14 -10.53 8.43
N SER A 123 -10.28 -9.88 8.19
CA SER A 123 -11.45 -10.54 7.58
C SER A 123 -11.86 -9.92 6.24
N TYR A 124 -12.68 -10.67 5.49
CA TYR A 124 -13.34 -10.16 4.27
C TYR A 124 -14.14 -8.90 4.56
N GLN A 125 -14.95 -8.93 5.60
CA GLN A 125 -15.83 -7.82 5.98
C GLN A 125 -15.04 -6.58 6.37
N GLU A 126 -13.91 -6.77 7.04
CA GLU A 126 -13.03 -5.66 7.41
C GLU A 126 -12.38 -5.03 6.17
N LYS A 127 -11.88 -5.86 5.24
CA LYS A 127 -11.29 -5.39 3.97
C LYS A 127 -12.33 -4.65 3.12
N LEU A 128 -13.55 -5.20 3.00
CA LEU A 128 -14.63 -4.53 2.26
C LEU A 128 -15.01 -3.19 2.92
N ARG A 129 -15.19 -3.16 4.25
CA ARG A 129 -15.49 -1.92 4.98
C ARG A 129 -14.39 -0.88 4.82
N PHE A 130 -13.12 -1.30 4.86
CA PHE A 130 -11.98 -0.42 4.64
C PHE A 130 -12.02 0.22 3.24
N VAL A 131 -12.21 -0.61 2.21
CA VAL A 131 -12.27 -0.14 0.82
C VAL A 131 -13.43 0.80 0.58
N LEU A 132 -14.64 0.46 1.09
CA LEU A 132 -15.82 1.32 0.96
C LEU A 132 -15.65 2.63 1.72
N LYS A 133 -15.14 2.60 2.96
CA LYS A 133 -14.83 3.82 3.73
C LYS A 133 -13.83 4.72 3.00
N ALA A 134 -12.81 4.13 2.37
CA ALA A 134 -11.86 4.89 1.57
C ALA A 134 -12.52 5.49 0.31
N ALA A 135 -13.37 4.71 -0.37
CA ALA A 135 -14.12 5.20 -1.53
C ALA A 135 -15.11 6.32 -1.19
N GLU A 136 -15.74 6.25 0.00
CA GLU A 136 -16.59 7.33 0.51
C GLU A 136 -15.84 8.66 0.68
N CYS A 137 -14.52 8.65 0.86
CA CYS A 137 -13.70 9.86 0.93
C CYS A 137 -13.38 10.47 -0.44
N LEU A 138 -13.80 9.87 -1.56
CA LEU A 138 -13.60 10.41 -2.90
C LEU A 138 -14.53 11.61 -3.17
N LYS A 139 -14.02 12.57 -3.94
CA LYS A 139 -14.84 13.55 -4.67
C LYS A 139 -15.53 12.88 -5.86
N PRO A 140 -16.59 13.48 -6.44
CA PRO A 140 -17.06 13.08 -7.76
C PRO A 140 -15.91 13.03 -8.78
N GLY A 141 -15.86 11.99 -9.62
CA GLY A 141 -14.76 11.73 -10.56
C GLY A 141 -13.41 11.34 -9.93
N GLY A 142 -13.34 11.21 -8.61
CA GLY A 142 -12.14 10.84 -7.86
C GLY A 142 -11.73 9.37 -8.03
N ARG A 143 -10.50 9.04 -7.69
CA ARG A 143 -9.91 7.70 -7.86
C ARG A 143 -9.19 7.23 -6.61
N LEU A 144 -9.44 5.96 -6.24
CA LEU A 144 -8.76 5.25 -5.17
C LEU A 144 -7.93 4.11 -5.77
N LEU A 145 -6.64 4.07 -5.45
CA LEU A 145 -5.76 2.94 -5.74
C LEU A 145 -5.48 2.16 -4.46
N VAL A 146 -5.99 0.94 -4.38
CA VAL A 146 -5.54 -0.05 -3.39
C VAL A 146 -4.43 -0.84 -4.05
N GLY A 147 -3.19 -0.48 -3.74
CA GLY A 147 -2.02 -1.02 -4.44
C GLY A 147 -1.31 -2.13 -3.68
N ASP A 148 -0.48 -2.88 -4.41
CA ASP A 148 0.36 -3.96 -3.91
C ASP A 148 -0.44 -5.07 -3.20
N VAL A 149 -1.57 -5.45 -3.80
CA VAL A 149 -2.48 -6.45 -3.26
C VAL A 149 -1.95 -7.85 -3.54
N VAL A 150 -1.80 -8.66 -2.47
CA VAL A 150 -1.40 -10.07 -2.59
C VAL A 150 -2.46 -10.83 -3.38
N ASN A 151 -2.02 -11.59 -4.40
CA ASN A 151 -2.88 -12.53 -5.10
C ASN A 151 -2.23 -13.92 -5.14
N SER A 152 -2.71 -14.82 -4.30
CA SER A 152 -2.17 -16.20 -4.18
C SER A 152 -2.37 -17.00 -5.46
N SER A 153 -3.51 -16.85 -6.14
CA SER A 153 -3.78 -17.51 -7.42
C SER A 153 -2.80 -17.05 -8.50
N ARG A 154 -2.56 -15.73 -8.62
CA ARG A 154 -1.56 -15.15 -9.53
C ARG A 154 -0.15 -15.64 -9.20
N LYS A 155 0.23 -15.62 -7.92
CA LYS A 155 1.52 -16.12 -7.43
C LYS A 155 1.74 -17.58 -7.82
N ASN A 156 0.72 -18.45 -7.64
CA ASN A 156 0.79 -19.86 -7.98
C ASN A 156 0.91 -20.08 -9.50
N ARG A 157 0.11 -19.35 -10.31
CA ARG A 157 0.24 -19.39 -11.78
C ARG A 157 1.63 -18.96 -12.23
N PHE A 158 2.15 -17.87 -11.68
CA PHE A 158 3.50 -17.39 -12.03
C PHE A 158 4.57 -18.42 -11.67
N LYS A 159 4.58 -18.94 -10.45
CA LYS A 159 5.57 -19.95 -9.98
C LYS A 159 5.50 -21.27 -10.73
N SER A 160 4.38 -21.61 -11.37
CA SER A 160 4.27 -22.80 -12.22
C SER A 160 5.04 -22.69 -13.56
N THR A 161 5.37 -21.47 -13.99
CA THR A 161 6.13 -21.22 -15.23
C THR A 161 7.64 -21.40 -15.04
N ASN A 162 8.39 -21.62 -16.13
CA ASN A 162 9.85 -21.72 -16.08
C ASN A 162 10.51 -20.43 -15.61
N ILE A 163 10.01 -19.28 -16.10
CA ILE A 163 10.54 -17.98 -15.71
C ILE A 163 10.20 -17.68 -14.24
N GLY A 164 8.99 -18.03 -13.79
CA GLY A 164 8.57 -17.84 -12.41
C GLY A 164 9.42 -18.65 -11.43
N ARG A 165 9.75 -19.90 -11.74
CA ARG A 165 10.65 -20.72 -10.94
C ARG A 165 12.06 -20.11 -10.85
N LYS A 166 12.58 -19.59 -11.95
CA LYS A 166 13.90 -18.94 -11.98
C LYS A 166 13.90 -17.69 -11.07
N ILE A 167 12.91 -16.81 -11.22
CA ILE A 167 12.80 -15.57 -10.42
C ILE A 167 12.58 -15.90 -8.94
N ASP A 168 11.79 -16.93 -8.63
CA ASP A 168 11.58 -17.36 -7.23
C ASP A 168 12.87 -17.90 -6.61
N LEU A 169 13.71 -18.62 -7.36
CA LEU A 169 15.04 -19.05 -6.91
C LEU A 169 15.96 -17.85 -6.65
N GLU A 170 16.01 -16.87 -7.54
CA GLU A 170 16.79 -15.65 -7.37
C GLU A 170 16.32 -14.85 -6.14
N TYR A 171 15.01 -14.74 -5.92
CA TYR A 171 14.44 -14.12 -4.74
C TYR A 171 14.87 -14.83 -3.46
N ASN A 172 14.76 -16.17 -3.42
CA ASN A 172 15.16 -16.96 -2.26
C ASN A 172 16.68 -16.85 -1.98
N GLN A 173 17.52 -16.72 -3.00
CA GLN A 173 18.96 -16.44 -2.82
C GLN A 173 19.18 -15.09 -2.13
N LYS A 174 18.47 -14.04 -2.55
CA LYS A 174 18.51 -12.72 -1.90
C LYS A 174 18.02 -12.79 -0.46
N MET A 175 16.96 -13.55 -0.19
CA MET A 175 16.45 -13.78 1.18
C MET A 175 17.45 -14.49 2.10
N ASN A 176 18.39 -15.27 1.57
CA ASN A 176 19.47 -15.87 2.35
C ASN A 176 20.60 -14.89 2.69
N CYS A 177 20.63 -13.72 2.03
CA CYS A 177 21.68 -12.69 2.18
C CYS A 177 21.14 -11.40 2.81
N LEU A 178 20.11 -11.48 3.65
CA LEU A 178 19.49 -10.33 4.31
C LEU A 178 20.47 -9.62 5.25
N THR A 179 20.41 -8.29 5.27
CA THR A 179 21.11 -7.46 6.26
C THR A 179 20.53 -7.69 7.67
N GLU A 180 21.21 -7.22 8.71
CA GLU A 180 20.68 -7.33 10.07
C GLU A 180 19.39 -6.54 10.27
N GLU A 181 19.23 -5.39 9.60
CA GLU A 181 17.97 -4.63 9.62
C GLU A 181 16.84 -5.35 8.87
N ASP A 182 17.14 -5.93 7.69
CA ASP A 182 16.18 -6.76 6.97
C ASP A 182 15.69 -7.93 7.82
N LYS A 183 16.60 -8.59 8.55
CA LYS A 183 16.25 -9.72 9.44
C LYS A 183 15.35 -9.30 10.58
N LYS A 184 15.57 -8.13 11.19
CA LYS A 184 14.70 -7.59 12.25
C LYS A 184 13.28 -7.37 11.72
N SER A 185 13.13 -6.69 10.58
CA SER A 185 11.81 -6.48 9.96
C SER A 185 11.15 -7.81 9.55
N HIS A 186 11.92 -8.75 9.02
CA HIS A 186 11.42 -10.06 8.58
C HIS A 186 10.96 -10.95 9.75
N ALA A 187 11.63 -10.90 10.88
CA ALA A 187 11.24 -11.68 12.06
C ALA A 187 9.80 -11.40 12.49
N TYR A 188 9.39 -10.14 12.43
CA TYR A 188 8.01 -9.74 12.75
C TYR A 188 7.00 -10.10 11.64
N SER A 189 7.40 -10.17 10.36
CA SER A 189 6.48 -10.52 9.28
C SER A 189 6.10 -11.98 9.26
N LYS A 190 6.95 -12.88 9.78
CA LYS A 190 6.64 -14.32 9.94
C LYS A 190 5.48 -14.59 10.89
N GLU A 191 5.26 -13.74 11.88
CA GLU A 191 4.14 -13.86 12.83
C GLU A 191 2.78 -13.56 12.18
N MET A 192 2.77 -13.05 10.95
CA MET A 192 1.58 -12.63 10.20
C MET A 192 1.25 -13.54 9.02
N ASP A 193 1.91 -14.68 8.88
CA ASP A 193 1.77 -15.60 7.71
C ASP A 193 0.35 -16.21 7.54
N GLY A 194 -0.59 -15.97 8.44
CA GLY A 194 -1.98 -16.43 8.33
C GLY A 194 -2.99 -15.42 7.75
N LEU A 195 -2.60 -14.15 7.59
CA LEU A 195 -3.53 -13.06 7.23
C LEU A 195 -3.72 -12.85 5.70
N TRP A 196 -3.03 -13.59 4.86
CA TRP A 196 -2.72 -13.22 3.49
C TRP A 196 -3.53 -13.95 2.41
N ILE A 197 -4.65 -14.55 2.75
CA ILE A 197 -5.43 -15.30 1.76
C ILE A 197 -6.29 -14.33 0.95
N LEU A 198 -5.67 -13.72 -0.05
CA LEU A 198 -6.36 -13.07 -1.16
C LEU A 198 -6.06 -13.89 -2.41
N ASP A 199 -7.10 -14.31 -3.11
CA ASP A 199 -7.04 -15.06 -4.35
C ASP A 199 -7.92 -14.40 -5.42
N ASP A 200 -7.99 -14.98 -6.60
CA ASP A 200 -8.80 -14.42 -7.69
C ASP A 200 -10.28 -14.33 -7.32
N GLU A 201 -10.85 -15.36 -6.67
CA GLU A 201 -12.26 -15.39 -6.28
C GLU A 201 -12.56 -14.27 -5.29
N TYR A 202 -11.70 -14.13 -4.28
CA TYR A 202 -11.82 -13.09 -3.27
C TYR A 202 -11.76 -11.69 -3.89
N LEU A 203 -10.79 -11.45 -4.79
CA LEU A 203 -10.63 -10.16 -5.44
C LEU A 203 -11.81 -9.83 -6.36
N MET A 204 -12.29 -10.80 -7.15
CA MET A 204 -13.48 -10.60 -7.98
C MET A 204 -14.73 -10.30 -7.15
N LYS A 205 -14.92 -10.99 -6.03
CA LYS A 205 -16.01 -10.71 -5.10
C LYS A 205 -15.92 -9.29 -4.55
N LEU A 206 -14.74 -8.86 -4.12
CA LEU A 206 -14.52 -7.51 -3.61
C LEU A 206 -14.85 -6.44 -4.66
N LEU A 207 -14.43 -6.62 -5.92
CA LEU A 207 -14.75 -5.71 -7.01
C LEU A 207 -16.26 -5.62 -7.24
N LEU A 208 -16.97 -6.74 -7.23
CA LEU A 208 -18.43 -6.76 -7.41
C LEU A 208 -19.15 -6.04 -6.27
N GLU A 209 -18.73 -6.25 -5.02
CA GLU A 209 -19.29 -5.54 -3.87
C GLU A 209 -19.06 -4.02 -3.94
N VAL A 210 -17.88 -3.59 -4.40
CA VAL A 210 -17.60 -2.17 -4.64
C VAL A 210 -18.55 -1.58 -5.70
N ARG A 211 -18.78 -2.31 -6.80
CA ARG A 211 -19.73 -1.90 -7.85
C ARG A 211 -21.18 -1.85 -7.34
N ASN A 212 -21.58 -2.82 -6.53
CA ASN A 212 -22.92 -2.82 -5.90
C ASN A 212 -23.14 -1.62 -4.97
N ASN A 213 -22.07 -1.01 -4.48
CA ASN A 213 -22.09 0.21 -3.68
C ASN A 213 -21.94 1.51 -4.51
N GLY A 214 -22.09 1.43 -5.84
CA GLY A 214 -22.17 2.60 -6.72
C GLY A 214 -20.85 3.16 -7.24
N TYR A 215 -19.76 2.40 -7.15
CA TYR A 215 -18.46 2.77 -7.71
C TYR A 215 -18.10 1.90 -8.91
N GLU A 216 -17.22 2.36 -9.78
CA GLU A 216 -16.54 1.49 -10.74
C GLU A 216 -15.26 0.91 -10.12
N SER A 217 -14.91 -0.33 -10.48
CA SER A 217 -13.74 -1.01 -9.95
C SER A 217 -13.06 -1.89 -10.99
N TYR A 218 -11.73 -1.89 -10.97
CA TYR A 218 -10.89 -2.59 -11.93
C TYR A 218 -9.73 -3.29 -11.21
N LEU A 219 -9.40 -4.52 -11.64
CA LEU A 219 -8.18 -5.20 -11.25
C LEU A 219 -7.11 -4.89 -12.28
N LEU A 220 -6.01 -4.28 -11.85
CA LEU A 220 -4.91 -3.87 -12.69
C LEU A 220 -3.66 -4.69 -12.37
N PRO A 221 -2.87 -5.12 -13.36
CA PRO A 221 -1.59 -5.75 -13.10
C PRO A 221 -0.58 -4.72 -12.58
N GLN A 222 0.33 -5.16 -11.71
CA GLN A 222 1.54 -4.40 -11.43
C GLN A 222 2.56 -4.56 -12.56
N LYS A 223 3.41 -3.53 -12.77
CA LYS A 223 4.59 -3.65 -13.64
C LYS A 223 5.55 -4.68 -13.05
N HIS A 224 6.17 -5.48 -13.91
CA HIS A 224 7.06 -6.57 -13.48
C HIS A 224 8.28 -6.08 -12.71
N GLU A 225 8.73 -4.86 -12.98
CA GLU A 225 9.88 -4.21 -12.36
C GLU A 225 9.62 -3.77 -10.92
N LEU A 226 8.37 -3.73 -10.47
CA LEU A 226 8.02 -3.39 -9.09
C LEU A 226 8.41 -4.52 -8.13
N PRO A 227 8.58 -4.24 -6.83
CA PRO A 227 9.14 -5.19 -5.86
C PRO A 227 8.53 -6.59 -5.86
N PHE A 228 7.24 -6.69 -6.16
CA PHE A 228 6.49 -7.94 -6.24
C PHE A 228 5.61 -8.05 -7.49
N GLY A 229 5.92 -7.31 -8.56
CA GLY A 229 5.08 -7.08 -9.73
C GLY A 229 4.53 -8.34 -10.41
N TYR A 230 5.25 -9.47 -10.31
CA TYR A 230 4.79 -10.75 -10.87
C TYR A 230 3.66 -11.42 -10.06
N THR A 231 3.50 -11.06 -8.78
CA THR A 231 2.66 -11.78 -7.82
C THR A 231 1.62 -10.91 -7.15
N ARG A 232 1.55 -9.63 -7.53
CA ARG A 232 0.65 -8.64 -6.97
C ARG A 232 -0.26 -8.06 -8.04
N ASP A 233 -1.43 -7.62 -7.62
CA ASP A 233 -2.36 -6.82 -8.40
C ASP A 233 -2.63 -5.49 -7.69
N ASP A 234 -3.22 -4.56 -8.42
CA ASP A 234 -3.76 -3.31 -7.86
C ASP A 234 -5.26 -3.23 -8.15
N ILE A 235 -6.02 -2.67 -7.21
CA ILE A 235 -7.44 -2.38 -7.41
C ILE A 235 -7.59 -0.87 -7.61
N LEU A 236 -8.11 -0.47 -8.76
CA LEU A 236 -8.50 0.90 -9.05
C LEU A 236 -10.00 1.05 -8.88
N ILE A 237 -10.43 2.00 -8.08
CA ILE A 237 -11.84 2.34 -7.83
C ILE A 237 -12.07 3.77 -8.26
N CYS A 238 -13.17 4.01 -8.97
CA CYS A 238 -13.54 5.33 -9.48
C CYS A 238 -14.93 5.72 -8.99
N ALA A 239 -15.04 6.92 -8.46
CA ALA A 239 -16.33 7.55 -8.22
C ALA A 239 -16.88 8.14 -9.52
N TRP A 240 -18.21 8.12 -9.68
CA TRP A 240 -18.88 8.81 -10.79
C TRP A 240 -18.84 10.33 -10.61
N ASP A 241 -18.94 11.08 -11.72
CA ASP A 241 -19.05 12.55 -11.74
C ASP A 241 -20.36 13.05 -11.14
#